data_7bd1877b65fe5e0ab70584ddc639eb75
#
_entry.id   7bd1877b65fe5e0ab70584ddc639eb75
#
_cell.length_a   1.000
_cell.length_b   1.000
_cell.length_c   1.000
_cell.angle_alpha   90.00
_cell.angle_beta   90.00
_cell.angle_gamma   90.00
#
_symmetry.space_group_name_H-M   'P 1'
#
loop_
_entity.id
_entity.type
_entity.pdbx_description
1 polymer ?
#
loop_
_entity_poly.entity_id
_entity_poly.type
_entity_poly.pdbx_seq_one_letter_code
_entity_poly.pdbx_strand_id
1 'polypeptide(L)'
;MTPRLRRRGALLVSVLASVVLLSSCGGQTAATPHQQQAQAHVDVDTAALRAIKQRAGVEACPTPEGHGPVRGGMPAVTLPCLGGGNPVDLAKLRGPLVVNLFAQWCGPCRAELPYYQKLHEQGRGKVAVLGIDYQDTLPAGALQLAKATGVTYPLLADPTAQLRVPFRVRGLPGVVLVDAHGRVVHEELTEVGSYQQLRQMVQRYLHVAL
;
A
#
# COMPACT_ATOMS: atom_id res chain seq x y z
N MET A 1 -21.86 42.09 -66.86
CA MET A 1 -23.27 42.38 -67.25
C MET A 1 -24.07 42.45 -65.94
N THR A 2 -24.42 43.68 -65.56
CA THR A 2 -25.48 44.03 -64.62
C THR A 2 -26.84 43.86 -65.29
N PRO A 3 -28.00 43.89 -64.63
CA PRO A 3 -28.44 44.83 -63.59
C PRO A 3 -29.34 44.25 -62.49
N ARG A 4 -29.36 44.85 -61.25
CA ARG A 4 -30.36 45.78 -60.67
C ARG A 4 -31.88 45.32 -60.72
N LEU A 5 -32.50 45.32 -59.50
CA LEU A 5 -33.63 46.22 -59.07
C LEU A 5 -34.19 45.76 -57.72
N ARG A 6 -34.14 46.52 -56.65
CA ARG A 6 -35.09 47.53 -56.09
C ARG A 6 -36.49 47.03 -55.81
N ARG A 7 -36.94 47.07 -54.57
CA ARG A 7 -38.02 47.90 -53.95
C ARG A 7 -38.42 47.34 -52.60
N ARG A 8 -38.30 48.04 -51.54
CA ARG A 8 -39.13 49.12 -50.96
C ARG A 8 -40.47 48.60 -50.41
N GLY A 9 -40.71 48.90 -49.17
CA GLY A 9 -41.97 49.19 -48.49
C GLY A 9 -42.32 48.15 -47.44
N ALA A 10 -42.84 48.44 -46.30
CA ALA A 10 -43.24 49.65 -45.62
C ALA A 10 -43.50 49.28 -44.16
N LEU A 11 -43.30 50.23 -43.33
CA LEU A 11 -43.67 50.38 -41.93
C LEU A 11 -45.04 49.77 -41.57
N LEU A 12 -45.13 49.12 -40.42
CA LEU A 12 -46.24 49.38 -39.48
C LEU A 12 -45.80 49.13 -38.06
N VAL A 13 -45.95 50.16 -37.32
CA VAL A 13 -45.81 50.33 -35.86
C VAL A 13 -46.92 49.57 -35.16
N SER A 14 -46.65 48.84 -34.11
CA SER A 14 -47.59 48.59 -33.04
C SER A 14 -46.88 48.40 -31.71
N VAL A 15 -47.04 49.37 -30.95
CA VAL A 15 -46.78 49.47 -29.49
C VAL A 15 -47.76 48.55 -28.77
N LEU A 16 -47.35 47.75 -27.83
CA LEU A 16 -48.00 47.59 -26.55
C LEU A 16 -47.42 46.50 -25.68
N ALA A 17 -47.20 46.96 -24.52
CA ALA A 17 -47.31 46.30 -23.19
C ALA A 17 -46.13 45.50 -22.66
N SER A 18 -45.41 46.20 -21.85
CA SER A 18 -44.50 45.73 -20.83
C SER A 18 -45.21 44.82 -19.81
N VAL A 19 -44.74 43.60 -19.69
CA VAL A 19 -44.91 42.82 -18.45
C VAL A 19 -43.55 42.41 -17.98
N VAL A 20 -43.05 43.14 -16.99
CA VAL A 20 -41.83 42.79 -16.22
C VAL A 20 -42.23 41.68 -15.27
N LEU A 21 -41.91 40.44 -15.62
CA LEU A 21 -41.88 39.35 -14.66
C LEU A 21 -40.44 39.22 -14.14
N LEU A 22 -40.20 39.75 -12.98
CA LEU A 22 -39.03 39.51 -12.16
C LEU A 22 -39.02 38.03 -11.72
N SER A 23 -38.51 37.18 -12.55
CA SER A 23 -38.15 35.81 -12.12
C SER A 23 -36.84 35.87 -11.37
N SER A 24 -36.96 35.92 -10.05
CA SER A 24 -35.87 35.67 -9.10
C SER A 24 -35.31 34.29 -9.34
N CYS A 25 -34.26 34.17 -10.16
CA CYS A 25 -33.43 33.00 -10.17
C CYS A 25 -32.63 32.91 -8.88
N GLY A 26 -33.25 32.31 -7.87
CA GLY A 26 -32.51 31.78 -6.73
C GLY A 26 -31.54 30.69 -7.25
N GLY A 27 -30.29 31.08 -7.43
CA GLY A 27 -29.22 30.13 -7.70
C GLY A 27 -29.06 29.19 -6.52
N GLN A 28 -29.75 28.06 -6.55
CA GLN A 28 -29.39 26.92 -5.75
C GLN A 28 -28.10 26.38 -6.36
N THR A 29 -26.96 26.76 -5.80
CA THR A 29 -25.73 26.00 -5.94
C THR A 29 -26.01 24.63 -5.35
N ALA A 30 -26.42 23.69 -6.19
CA ALA A 30 -26.38 22.28 -5.85
C ALA A 30 -24.91 21.95 -5.55
N ALA A 31 -24.56 21.93 -4.25
CA ALA A 31 -23.34 21.33 -3.80
C ALA A 31 -23.36 19.88 -4.30
N THR A 32 -22.60 19.60 -5.33
CA THR A 32 -22.29 18.23 -5.74
C THR A 32 -21.79 17.51 -4.50
N PRO A 33 -22.43 16.44 -4.04
CA PRO A 33 -21.84 15.62 -3.01
C PRO A 33 -20.49 15.19 -3.56
N HIS A 34 -19.39 15.58 -2.90
CA HIS A 34 -18.12 14.91 -3.08
C HIS A 34 -18.42 13.44 -2.79
N GLN A 35 -18.54 12.66 -3.86
CA GLN A 35 -18.49 11.22 -3.75
C GLN A 35 -17.10 10.92 -3.19
N GLN A 36 -17.04 10.79 -1.86
CA GLN A 36 -15.96 10.07 -1.24
C GLN A 36 -15.98 8.70 -1.89
N GLN A 37 -15.06 8.50 -2.83
CA GLN A 37 -14.80 7.18 -3.37
C GLN A 37 -14.48 6.32 -2.17
N ALA A 38 -15.44 5.53 -1.73
CA ALA A 38 -15.23 4.51 -0.74
C ALA A 38 -14.08 3.65 -1.29
N GLN A 39 -12.91 3.76 -0.66
CA GLN A 39 -11.78 2.92 -1.03
C GLN A 39 -12.28 1.49 -0.91
N ALA A 40 -12.27 0.76 -2.02
CA ALA A 40 -12.76 -0.60 -2.03
C ALA A 40 -12.03 -1.37 -0.91
N HIS A 41 -12.80 -1.85 0.05
CA HIS A 41 -12.24 -2.64 1.14
C HIS A 41 -11.65 -3.93 0.57
N VAL A 42 -10.35 -4.08 0.67
CA VAL A 42 -9.66 -5.31 0.26
C VAL A 42 -9.72 -6.29 1.43
N ASP A 43 -10.52 -7.34 1.26
CA ASP A 43 -10.58 -8.40 2.27
C ASP A 43 -9.36 -9.32 2.13
N VAL A 44 -8.53 -9.34 3.15
CA VAL A 44 -7.27 -10.11 3.20
C VAL A 44 -7.38 -11.37 4.06
N ASP A 45 -8.57 -11.66 4.61
CA ASP A 45 -8.83 -12.78 5.53
C ASP A 45 -10.08 -13.60 5.16
N THR A 46 -10.18 -14.07 3.93
CA THR A 46 -11.23 -15.00 3.51
C THR A 46 -10.82 -16.46 3.71
N ALA A 47 -11.80 -17.37 3.75
CA ALA A 47 -11.52 -18.81 3.80
C ALA A 47 -10.63 -19.29 2.64
N ALA A 48 -10.82 -18.71 1.44
CA ALA A 48 -10.00 -19.00 0.27
C ALA A 48 -8.54 -18.56 0.47
N LEU A 49 -8.31 -17.37 1.02
CA LEU A 49 -6.96 -16.85 1.29
C LEU A 49 -6.26 -17.65 2.38
N ARG A 50 -6.96 -18.02 3.44
CA ARG A 50 -6.43 -18.92 4.49
C ARG A 50 -5.97 -20.26 3.90
N ALA A 51 -6.74 -20.84 3.01
CA ALA A 51 -6.38 -22.08 2.33
C ALA A 51 -5.16 -21.91 1.41
N ILE A 52 -5.01 -20.76 0.72
CA ILE A 52 -3.81 -20.47 -0.09
C ILE A 52 -2.59 -20.32 0.80
N LYS A 53 -2.70 -19.53 1.90
CA LYS A 53 -1.65 -19.34 2.90
C LYS A 53 -1.13 -20.68 3.44
N GLN A 54 -2.03 -21.56 3.87
CA GLN A 54 -1.68 -22.88 4.37
C GLN A 54 -0.92 -23.71 3.32
N ARG A 55 -1.42 -23.73 2.07
CA ARG A 55 -0.75 -24.46 0.97
C ARG A 55 0.59 -23.85 0.57
N ALA A 56 0.80 -22.56 0.83
CA ALA A 56 2.07 -21.89 0.61
C ALA A 56 3.06 -22.13 1.77
N GLY A 57 2.60 -22.62 2.91
CA GLY A 57 3.43 -22.81 4.09
C GLY A 57 3.80 -21.51 4.80
N VAL A 58 3.07 -20.41 4.53
CA VAL A 58 3.34 -19.10 5.13
C VAL A 58 2.99 -19.14 6.62
N GLU A 59 3.93 -18.79 7.46
CA GLU A 59 3.83 -18.82 8.92
C GLU A 59 2.77 -17.85 9.47
N ALA A 60 2.35 -18.06 10.71
CA ALA A 60 1.48 -17.16 11.43
C ALA A 60 2.17 -15.80 11.65
N CYS A 61 1.38 -14.72 11.62
CA CYS A 61 1.91 -13.39 11.91
C CYS A 61 2.32 -13.27 13.39
N PRO A 62 3.35 -12.46 13.67
CA PRO A 62 3.82 -12.30 15.05
C PRO A 62 2.74 -11.65 15.92
N THR A 63 2.69 -12.03 17.18
CA THR A 63 1.87 -11.40 18.21
C THR A 63 2.79 -10.62 19.14
N PRO A 64 3.06 -9.33 18.89
CA PRO A 64 3.95 -8.56 19.73
C PRO A 64 3.26 -8.27 21.08
N GLU A 65 3.78 -8.86 22.13
CA GLU A 65 3.23 -8.73 23.48
C GLU A 65 4.08 -7.81 24.36
N GLY A 66 3.42 -7.09 25.26
CA GLY A 66 4.08 -6.41 26.38
C GLY A 66 4.91 -5.17 26.03
N HIS A 67 5.00 -4.77 24.78
CA HIS A 67 5.83 -3.64 24.34
C HIS A 67 4.99 -2.44 23.89
N GLY A 68 5.39 -1.24 24.33
CA GLY A 68 4.87 0.03 23.83
C GLY A 68 5.62 0.54 22.59
N PRO A 69 5.15 1.63 21.96
CA PRO A 69 5.86 2.29 20.87
C PRO A 69 7.26 2.76 21.28
N VAL A 70 8.20 2.75 20.34
CA VAL A 70 9.58 3.19 20.56
C VAL A 70 9.83 4.45 19.72
N ARG A 71 10.51 5.43 20.32
CA ARG A 71 10.95 6.62 19.56
C ARG A 71 11.94 6.20 18.48
N GLY A 72 11.63 6.54 17.22
CA GLY A 72 12.40 6.10 16.05
C GLY A 72 12.18 4.62 15.70
N GLY A 73 11.12 4.01 16.22
CA GLY A 73 10.71 2.66 15.85
C GLY A 73 9.77 2.62 14.64
N MET A 74 9.18 1.46 14.44
CA MET A 74 8.14 1.26 13.41
C MET A 74 6.95 2.19 13.69
N PRO A 75 6.24 2.65 12.66
CA PRO A 75 5.10 3.55 12.81
C PRO A 75 3.94 2.90 13.57
N ALA A 76 3.13 3.75 14.24
CA ALA A 76 1.91 3.32 14.92
C ALA A 76 0.80 3.01 13.88
N VAL A 77 0.99 1.95 13.14
CA VAL A 77 0.08 1.42 12.12
C VAL A 77 -0.20 -0.05 12.45
N THR A 78 -1.47 -0.42 12.41
CA THR A 78 -1.89 -1.82 12.58
C THR A 78 -2.25 -2.41 11.23
N LEU A 79 -1.54 -3.44 10.81
CA LEU A 79 -1.77 -4.13 9.55
C LEU A 79 -2.39 -5.51 9.77
N PRO A 80 -3.35 -5.91 8.93
CA PRO A 80 -3.90 -7.25 8.97
C PRO A 80 -2.87 -8.30 8.52
N CYS A 81 -2.98 -9.50 9.07
CA CYS A 81 -2.20 -10.64 8.62
C CYS A 81 -2.73 -11.15 7.29
N LEU A 82 -1.89 -11.23 6.28
CA LEU A 82 -2.28 -11.70 4.94
C LEU A 82 -2.70 -13.18 4.99
N GLY A 83 -3.91 -13.46 4.52
CA GLY A 83 -4.49 -14.80 4.55
C GLY A 83 -4.93 -15.22 5.95
N GLY A 84 -5.23 -14.28 6.84
CA GLY A 84 -5.83 -14.52 8.14
C GLY A 84 -4.85 -14.65 9.31
N GLY A 85 -5.36 -14.33 10.48
CA GLY A 85 -4.64 -14.26 11.74
C GLY A 85 -4.83 -12.92 12.44
N ASN A 86 -4.19 -12.73 13.59
CA ASN A 86 -4.29 -11.48 14.34
C ASN A 86 -3.60 -10.33 13.59
N PRO A 87 -4.20 -9.14 13.58
CA PRO A 87 -3.53 -7.95 13.07
C PRO A 87 -2.32 -7.60 13.93
N VAL A 88 -1.33 -6.96 13.32
CA VAL A 88 -0.05 -6.64 13.95
C VAL A 88 0.11 -5.13 14.08
N ASP A 89 0.23 -4.65 15.31
CA ASP A 89 0.64 -3.28 15.60
C ASP A 89 2.17 -3.16 15.39
N LEU A 90 2.56 -2.50 14.31
CA LEU A 90 3.97 -2.39 13.91
C LEU A 90 4.82 -1.68 14.96
N ALA A 91 4.26 -0.70 15.71
CA ALA A 91 4.99 0.04 16.74
C ALA A 91 5.45 -0.84 17.90
N LYS A 92 4.85 -2.01 18.05
CA LYS A 92 5.21 -2.98 19.09
C LYS A 92 6.23 -4.02 18.65
N LEU A 93 6.60 -4.03 17.37
CA LEU A 93 7.59 -4.97 16.85
C LEU A 93 8.96 -4.71 17.46
N ARG A 94 9.69 -5.79 17.71
CA ARG A 94 11.08 -5.78 18.15
C ARG A 94 11.90 -6.67 17.23
N GLY A 95 13.15 -6.29 17.09
CA GLY A 95 14.12 -7.05 16.30
C GLY A 95 15.06 -7.91 17.17
N PRO A 96 16.11 -8.41 16.57
CA PRO A 96 16.54 -8.15 15.18
C PRO A 96 15.50 -8.59 14.15
N LEU A 97 15.02 -7.65 13.32
CA LEU A 97 13.95 -7.91 12.35
C LEU A 97 14.27 -7.23 11.01
N VAL A 98 14.06 -7.94 9.93
CA VAL A 98 14.10 -7.42 8.56
C VAL A 98 12.69 -7.41 8.02
N VAL A 99 12.21 -6.22 7.64
CA VAL A 99 10.91 -6.03 7.00
C VAL A 99 11.12 -5.80 5.52
N ASN A 100 10.49 -6.62 4.69
CA ASN A 100 10.52 -6.52 3.23
C ASN A 100 9.19 -5.93 2.73
N LEU A 101 9.24 -4.82 2.00
CA LEU A 101 8.08 -4.23 1.33
C LEU A 101 8.04 -4.73 -0.10
N PHE A 102 6.97 -5.42 -0.46
CA PHE A 102 6.81 -6.02 -1.79
C PHE A 102 5.36 -5.91 -2.28
N ALA A 103 5.10 -6.28 -3.53
CA ALA A 103 3.77 -6.50 -4.07
C ALA A 103 3.84 -7.54 -5.20
N GLN A 104 2.72 -8.22 -5.47
CA GLN A 104 2.69 -9.23 -6.52
C GLN A 104 2.94 -8.66 -7.93
N TRP A 105 2.59 -7.40 -8.17
CA TRP A 105 2.81 -6.70 -9.44
C TRP A 105 4.24 -6.15 -9.61
N CYS A 106 5.05 -6.16 -8.55
CA CYS A 106 6.40 -5.61 -8.55
C CYS A 106 7.41 -6.62 -9.10
N GLY A 107 7.91 -6.39 -10.31
CA GLY A 107 8.89 -7.28 -10.97
C GLY A 107 10.19 -7.48 -10.17
N PRO A 108 10.92 -6.41 -9.77
CA PRO A 108 12.13 -6.52 -8.96
C PRO A 108 11.90 -7.22 -7.63
N CYS A 109 10.75 -6.97 -6.96
CA CYS A 109 10.42 -7.64 -5.71
C CYS A 109 10.42 -9.16 -5.84
N ARG A 110 9.89 -9.69 -6.95
CA ARG A 110 9.87 -11.14 -7.21
C ARG A 110 11.26 -11.76 -7.26
N ALA A 111 12.23 -11.02 -7.79
CA ALA A 111 13.61 -11.49 -7.91
C ALA A 111 14.30 -11.58 -6.55
N GLU A 112 13.96 -10.69 -5.61
CA GLU A 112 14.63 -10.63 -4.29
C GLU A 112 13.94 -11.48 -3.21
N LEU A 113 12.66 -11.85 -3.35
CA LEU A 113 11.94 -12.68 -2.35
C LEU A 113 12.71 -13.94 -1.92
N PRO A 114 13.39 -14.69 -2.81
CA PRO A 114 14.22 -15.84 -2.42
C PRO A 114 15.39 -15.47 -1.50
N TYR A 115 15.89 -14.22 -1.53
CA TYR A 115 16.97 -13.79 -0.65
C TYR A 115 16.45 -13.62 0.78
N TYR A 116 15.26 -13.06 0.94
CA TYR A 116 14.59 -12.94 2.24
C TYR A 116 14.20 -14.30 2.80
N GLN A 117 13.76 -15.23 1.95
CA GLN A 117 13.49 -16.60 2.37
C GLN A 117 14.76 -17.29 2.88
N LYS A 118 15.85 -17.17 2.14
CA LYS A 118 17.14 -17.69 2.60
C LYS A 118 17.60 -17.08 3.91
N LEU A 119 17.37 -15.77 4.11
CA LEU A 119 17.64 -15.09 5.37
C LEU A 119 16.76 -15.65 6.49
N HIS A 120 15.47 -15.87 6.24
CA HIS A 120 14.55 -16.45 7.19
C HIS A 120 15.01 -17.84 7.68
N GLU A 121 15.47 -18.69 6.75
CA GLU A 121 15.96 -20.04 7.06
C GLU A 121 17.27 -20.03 7.82
N GLN A 122 18.26 -19.27 7.34
CA GLN A 122 19.60 -19.24 7.91
C GLN A 122 19.71 -18.36 9.17
N GLY A 123 18.85 -17.37 9.29
CA GLY A 123 18.78 -16.45 10.43
C GLY A 123 17.89 -16.92 11.57
N ARG A 124 17.29 -18.10 11.46
CA ARG A 124 16.33 -18.62 12.45
C ARG A 124 16.89 -18.56 13.89
N GLY A 125 16.13 -17.92 14.79
CA GLY A 125 16.54 -17.67 16.18
C GLY A 125 17.51 -16.50 16.38
N LYS A 126 18.00 -15.86 15.30
CA LYS A 126 18.91 -14.71 15.38
C LYS A 126 18.31 -13.44 14.77
N VAL A 127 17.60 -13.56 13.68
CA VAL A 127 16.93 -12.46 12.99
C VAL A 127 15.60 -12.96 12.43
N ALA A 128 14.53 -12.20 12.66
CA ALA A 128 13.23 -12.46 12.07
C ALA A 128 13.11 -11.77 10.70
N VAL A 129 12.26 -12.34 9.83
CA VAL A 129 11.86 -11.72 8.56
C VAL A 129 10.35 -11.55 8.56
N LEU A 130 9.86 -10.42 8.07
CA LEU A 130 8.45 -10.08 7.93
C LEU A 130 8.24 -9.45 6.55
N GLY A 131 7.30 -9.93 5.77
CA GLY A 131 6.91 -9.31 4.52
C GLY A 131 5.69 -8.41 4.70
N ILE A 132 5.63 -7.31 3.96
CA ILE A 132 4.44 -6.47 3.87
C ILE A 132 4.08 -6.32 2.40
N ASP A 133 2.94 -6.90 2.02
CA ASP A 133 2.29 -6.75 0.72
C ASP A 133 1.69 -5.35 0.64
N TYR A 134 2.45 -4.44 0.02
CA TYR A 134 2.21 -3.01 0.06
C TYR A 134 1.46 -2.53 -1.17
N GLN A 135 0.38 -1.78 -0.97
CA GLN A 135 -0.44 -1.18 -2.02
C GLN A 135 -0.86 -2.22 -3.09
N ASP A 136 -1.21 -3.40 -2.64
CA ASP A 136 -1.69 -4.50 -3.48
C ASP A 136 -3.15 -4.82 -3.15
N THR A 137 -3.98 -4.83 -4.17
CA THR A 137 -5.41 -5.13 -4.05
C THR A 137 -5.75 -6.57 -4.42
N LEU A 138 -4.73 -7.40 -4.70
CA LEU A 138 -4.85 -8.79 -5.10
C LEU A 138 -4.18 -9.75 -4.10
N PRO A 139 -4.70 -9.88 -2.87
CA PRO A 139 -4.07 -10.67 -1.81
C PRO A 139 -3.84 -12.13 -2.18
N ALA A 140 -4.69 -12.71 -3.01
CA ALA A 140 -4.48 -14.06 -3.55
C ALA A 140 -3.24 -14.13 -4.44
N GLY A 141 -2.98 -13.08 -5.23
CA GLY A 141 -1.78 -12.98 -6.08
C GLY A 141 -0.50 -12.93 -5.24
N ALA A 142 -0.51 -12.14 -4.15
CA ALA A 142 0.63 -12.06 -3.24
C ALA A 142 0.94 -13.41 -2.56
N LEU A 143 -0.08 -14.15 -2.11
CA LEU A 143 0.10 -15.48 -1.53
C LEU A 143 0.54 -16.52 -2.57
N GLN A 144 0.07 -16.41 -3.82
CA GLN A 144 0.53 -17.28 -4.92
C GLN A 144 1.99 -16.97 -5.28
N LEU A 145 2.39 -15.69 -5.26
CA LEU A 145 3.78 -15.31 -5.44
C LEU A 145 4.66 -15.88 -4.32
N ALA A 146 4.23 -15.76 -3.05
CA ALA A 146 4.93 -16.34 -1.92
C ALA A 146 5.16 -17.85 -2.14
N LYS A 147 4.12 -18.58 -2.56
CA LYS A 147 4.24 -20.01 -2.88
C LYS A 147 5.22 -20.27 -4.02
N ALA A 148 5.16 -19.49 -5.09
CA ALA A 148 6.00 -19.66 -6.28
C ALA A 148 7.49 -19.38 -6.00
N THR A 149 7.79 -18.50 -5.03
CA THR A 149 9.14 -18.10 -4.62
C THR A 149 9.64 -18.83 -3.37
N GLY A 150 8.80 -19.72 -2.81
CA GLY A 150 9.14 -20.51 -1.62
C GLY A 150 9.08 -19.72 -0.32
N VAL A 151 8.50 -18.52 -0.31
CA VAL A 151 8.38 -17.68 0.88
C VAL A 151 7.47 -18.34 1.93
N THR A 152 8.02 -18.51 3.15
CA THR A 152 7.29 -19.06 4.29
C THR A 152 7.27 -18.11 5.49
N TYR A 153 8.08 -17.06 5.53
CA TYR A 153 8.03 -16.08 6.60
C TYR A 153 6.68 -15.34 6.65
N PRO A 154 6.27 -14.79 7.82
CA PRO A 154 4.99 -14.11 7.98
C PRO A 154 4.77 -12.95 7.01
N LEU A 155 3.53 -12.79 6.54
CA LEU A 155 3.15 -11.74 5.61
C LEU A 155 1.98 -10.91 6.16
N LEU A 156 2.15 -9.59 6.16
CA LEU A 156 1.09 -8.61 6.43
C LEU A 156 0.59 -8.00 5.11
N ALA A 157 -0.55 -7.33 5.15
CA ALA A 157 -1.08 -6.59 4.02
C ALA A 157 -1.29 -5.11 4.36
N ASP A 158 -0.86 -4.23 3.46
CA ASP A 158 -1.12 -2.78 3.49
C ASP A 158 -1.75 -2.31 2.17
N PRO A 159 -2.98 -2.75 1.85
CA PRO A 159 -3.61 -2.44 0.57
C PRO A 159 -3.91 -0.95 0.39
N THR A 160 -4.01 -0.19 1.47
CA THR A 160 -4.31 1.24 1.47
C THR A 160 -3.07 2.12 1.56
N ALA A 161 -1.89 1.53 1.54
CA ALA A 161 -0.61 2.23 1.60
C ALA A 161 -0.45 3.13 2.84
N GLN A 162 -0.85 2.64 4.03
CA GLN A 162 -0.69 3.35 5.30
C GLN A 162 0.78 3.67 5.60
N LEU A 163 1.70 2.84 5.11
CA LEU A 163 3.14 3.04 5.25
C LEU A 163 3.73 4.09 4.32
N ARG A 164 2.96 4.62 3.37
CA ARG A 164 3.45 5.61 2.39
C ARG A 164 4.08 6.83 3.06
N VAL A 165 3.39 7.43 4.01
CA VAL A 165 3.85 8.64 4.68
C VAL A 165 4.96 8.34 5.68
N PRO A 166 4.81 7.38 6.62
CA PRO A 166 5.84 7.09 7.61
C PRO A 166 7.20 6.75 7.01
N PHE A 167 7.23 5.92 5.97
CA PHE A 167 8.47 5.50 5.28
C PHE A 167 8.73 6.24 3.97
N ARG A 168 7.95 7.27 3.64
CA ARG A 168 8.08 8.03 2.38
C ARG A 168 8.18 7.13 1.15
N VAL A 169 7.43 6.02 1.15
CA VAL A 169 7.48 5.01 0.08
C VAL A 169 7.08 5.64 -1.25
N ARG A 170 8.04 5.71 -2.17
CA ARG A 170 7.85 6.23 -3.53
C ARG A 170 7.75 5.12 -4.57
N GLY A 171 8.17 3.94 -4.22
CA GLY A 171 8.19 2.75 -5.08
C GLY A 171 8.61 1.52 -4.29
N LEU A 172 8.55 0.38 -4.96
CA LEU A 172 8.98 -0.91 -4.46
C LEU A 172 10.15 -1.43 -5.31
N PRO A 173 10.98 -2.28 -4.74
CA PRO A 173 10.96 -2.87 -3.41
C PRO A 173 11.46 -1.95 -2.31
N GLY A 174 11.34 -2.42 -1.04
CA GLY A 174 11.91 -1.74 0.10
C GLY A 174 12.28 -2.67 1.23
N VAL A 175 13.31 -2.30 1.99
CA VAL A 175 13.76 -3.02 3.18
C VAL A 175 13.87 -2.08 4.37
N VAL A 176 13.39 -2.52 5.53
CA VAL A 176 13.51 -1.80 6.80
C VAL A 176 14.12 -2.75 7.83
N LEU A 177 15.14 -2.29 8.53
CA LEU A 177 15.82 -3.06 9.58
C LEU A 177 15.50 -2.48 10.96
N VAL A 178 15.05 -3.34 11.86
CA VAL A 178 14.65 -3.00 13.23
C VAL A 178 15.55 -3.70 14.22
N ASP A 179 16.17 -2.94 15.14
CA ASP A 179 17.07 -3.48 16.16
C ASP A 179 16.30 -4.19 17.29
N ALA A 180 17.03 -4.84 18.20
CA ALA A 180 16.46 -5.53 19.36
C ALA A 180 15.65 -4.61 20.29
N HIS A 181 15.89 -3.30 20.24
CA HIS A 181 15.15 -2.30 21.02
C HIS A 181 13.92 -1.79 20.31
N GLY A 182 13.67 -2.23 19.06
CA GLY A 182 12.53 -1.84 18.24
C GLY A 182 12.74 -0.54 17.45
N ARG A 183 13.99 -0.03 17.35
CA ARG A 183 14.29 1.15 16.53
C ARG A 183 14.54 0.76 15.09
N VAL A 184 14.07 1.55 14.17
CA VAL A 184 14.45 1.47 12.78
C VAL A 184 15.89 2.00 12.65
N VAL A 185 16.83 1.13 12.32
CA VAL A 185 18.26 1.44 12.22
C VAL A 185 18.72 1.58 10.78
N HIS A 186 17.92 1.12 9.83
CA HIS A 186 18.17 1.29 8.39
C HIS A 186 16.87 1.18 7.59
N GLU A 187 16.77 1.97 6.53
CA GLU A 187 15.68 1.95 5.56
C GLU A 187 16.28 2.18 4.16
N GLU A 188 15.95 1.31 3.23
CA GLU A 188 16.38 1.44 1.84
C GLU A 188 15.21 1.07 0.92
N LEU A 189 14.86 1.97 -0.01
CA LEU A 189 13.74 1.83 -0.93
C LEU A 189 14.27 1.56 -2.35
N THR A 190 15.18 0.59 -2.44
CA THR A 190 15.78 0.12 -3.68
C THR A 190 15.89 -1.39 -3.65
N GLU A 191 16.14 -1.99 -4.81
CA GLU A 191 16.30 -3.43 -4.96
C GLU A 191 17.52 -3.95 -4.20
N VAL A 192 17.34 -5.04 -3.46
CA VAL A 192 18.43 -5.83 -2.89
C VAL A 192 18.91 -6.82 -3.94
N GLY A 193 20.04 -6.53 -4.56
CA GLY A 193 20.53 -7.28 -5.72
C GLY A 193 21.03 -8.69 -5.44
N SER A 194 21.25 -9.08 -4.15
CA SER A 194 21.72 -10.41 -3.80
C SER A 194 21.50 -10.76 -2.33
N TYR A 195 21.48 -12.06 -2.03
CA TYR A 195 21.51 -12.54 -0.64
C TYR A 195 22.74 -12.05 0.14
N GLN A 196 23.89 -11.97 -0.52
CA GLN A 196 25.13 -11.47 0.10
C GLN A 196 24.98 -10.02 0.57
N GLN A 197 24.36 -9.17 -0.25
CA GLN A 197 24.06 -7.78 0.12
C GLN A 197 23.12 -7.74 1.33
N LEU A 198 22.01 -8.48 1.30
CA LEU A 198 21.06 -8.55 2.41
C LEU A 198 21.74 -9.01 3.71
N ARG A 199 22.59 -10.03 3.65
CA ARG A 199 23.37 -10.53 4.78
C ARG A 199 24.32 -9.47 5.33
N GLN A 200 24.99 -8.71 4.46
CA GLN A 200 25.87 -7.60 4.87
C GLN A 200 25.08 -6.47 5.56
N MET A 201 23.87 -6.16 5.09
CA MET A 201 22.99 -5.19 5.74
C MET A 201 22.63 -5.66 7.15
N VAL A 202 22.19 -6.91 7.30
CA VAL A 202 21.89 -7.51 8.63
C VAL A 202 23.10 -7.43 9.55
N GLN A 203 24.27 -7.78 9.07
CA GLN A 203 25.51 -7.77 9.85
C GLN A 203 25.90 -6.34 10.27
N ARG A 204 25.78 -5.39 9.34
CA ARG A 204 26.16 -3.98 9.57
C ARG A 204 25.21 -3.26 10.52
N TYR A 205 23.93 -3.41 10.36
CA TYR A 205 22.94 -2.59 11.05
C TYR A 205 22.26 -3.28 12.22
N LEU A 206 22.15 -4.61 12.19
CA LEU A 206 21.56 -5.38 13.28
C LEU A 206 22.63 -6.09 14.15
N HIS A 207 23.91 -6.06 13.74
CA HIS A 207 25.04 -6.72 14.41
C HIS A 207 24.84 -8.22 14.60
N VAL A 208 24.12 -8.87 13.67
CA VAL A 208 23.85 -10.30 13.69
C VAL A 208 24.77 -11.03 12.71
N ALA A 209 25.54 -11.98 13.22
CA ALA A 209 26.35 -12.88 12.40
C ALA A 209 25.49 -14.07 11.90
N LEU A 210 25.48 -14.26 10.56
CA LEU A 210 24.75 -15.30 9.84
C LEU A 210 25.70 -16.28 9.18
#